data_b0f081bbd2170dfcf9108b58ac0573b0
#
_entry.id   b0f081bbd2170dfcf9108b58ac0573b0
#
_cell.length_a   1.000
_cell.length_b   1.000
_cell.length_c   1.000
_cell.angle_alpha   90.00
_cell.angle_beta   90.00
_cell.angle_gamma   90.00
#
_symmetry.space_group_name_H-M   'P 1'
#
loop_
_entity.id
_entity.type
_entity.pdbx_description
1 polymer ?
#
loop_
_entity_poly.entity_id
_entity_poly.type
_entity_poly.pdbx_seq_one_letter_code
_entity_poly.pdbx_strand_id
1 'polypeptide(L)'
;MADFTAQTLRRPSAPVHGTLFVPAKPCAAVLLIGGSGGSEPSYVGSALASEGVAALSVAYFARPGLPDQLRAISLEYFFSALEILQGALPGVALAVLGMSRGSEAAMLTAIHSVIRVRGVVAMVPGNVVAGSWPSGGPAWLLGGRPLPYVVHSGPDGQDPDALIPVELVPGPMLMVAAGADHVWPSADMARALSRRLHEHGDSHGHTILEYPEAGHSVGYLLPQLPPGLLPQEITDKAADKAARADAWPRAVEFIRKLGSTGVSG
;
A
#
# COMPACT_ATOMS: atom_id res chain seq x y z
N MET A 1 -9.14 -25.05 0.69
CA MET A 1 -8.90 -23.72 0.10
C MET A 1 -10.18 -22.94 0.21
N ALA A 2 -10.13 -21.70 0.73
CA ALA A 2 -11.34 -20.86 0.76
C ALA A 2 -11.74 -20.55 -0.69
N ASP A 3 -13.05 -20.62 -0.95
CA ASP A 3 -13.61 -20.41 -2.28
C ASP A 3 -13.73 -18.90 -2.54
N PHE A 4 -13.09 -18.38 -3.58
CA PHE A 4 -13.20 -16.99 -4.00
C PHE A 4 -13.25 -16.89 -5.53
N THR A 5 -13.85 -15.79 -6.02
CA THR A 5 -13.86 -15.45 -7.44
C THR A 5 -12.75 -14.46 -7.76
N ALA A 6 -12.21 -14.53 -8.99
CA ALA A 6 -11.25 -13.56 -9.48
C ALA A 6 -11.75 -12.96 -10.80
N GLN A 7 -11.88 -11.62 -10.82
CA GLN A 7 -12.31 -10.87 -12.01
C GLN A 7 -11.17 -9.96 -12.48
N THR A 8 -10.75 -10.13 -13.71
CA THR A 8 -9.76 -9.28 -14.36
C THR A 8 -10.40 -8.01 -14.90
N LEU A 9 -9.81 -6.87 -14.57
CA LEU A 9 -10.21 -5.54 -15.03
C LEU A 9 -9.13 -4.98 -15.96
N ARG A 10 -9.53 -4.42 -17.09
CA ARG A 10 -8.59 -3.85 -18.10
C ARG A 10 -9.18 -2.58 -18.73
N ARG A 11 -8.37 -1.54 -18.87
CA ARG A 11 -8.72 -0.36 -19.65
C ARG A 11 -8.77 -0.70 -21.16
N PRO A 12 -9.63 -0.06 -21.96
CA PRO A 12 -10.57 1.02 -21.60
C PRO A 12 -11.92 0.53 -21.03
N SER A 13 -12.19 -0.79 -21.00
CA SER A 13 -13.47 -1.35 -20.54
C SER A 13 -13.70 -1.24 -19.03
N ALA A 14 -12.64 -0.98 -18.26
CA ALA A 14 -12.71 -0.66 -16.83
C ALA A 14 -11.83 0.57 -16.53
N PRO A 15 -12.10 1.35 -15.48
CA PRO A 15 -11.30 2.53 -15.15
C PRO A 15 -9.85 2.19 -14.74
N VAL A 16 -9.59 0.96 -14.30
CA VAL A 16 -8.28 0.51 -13.82
C VAL A 16 -7.81 -0.78 -14.52
N HIS A 17 -6.49 -1.04 -14.46
CA HIS A 17 -5.92 -2.35 -14.70
C HIS A 17 -5.74 -3.07 -13.36
N GLY A 18 -6.35 -4.23 -13.20
CA GLY A 18 -6.24 -4.96 -11.95
C GLY A 18 -6.96 -6.30 -11.96
N THR A 19 -6.95 -6.95 -10.82
CA THR A 19 -7.73 -8.16 -10.55
C THR A 19 -8.45 -8.00 -9.21
N LEU A 20 -9.76 -8.16 -9.25
CA LEU A 20 -10.63 -8.17 -8.08
C LEU A 20 -10.83 -9.60 -7.61
N PHE A 21 -10.42 -9.89 -6.39
CA PHE A 21 -10.59 -11.17 -5.70
C PHE A 21 -11.68 -11.02 -4.64
N VAL A 22 -12.72 -11.84 -4.71
CA VAL A 22 -13.87 -11.74 -3.80
C VAL A 22 -14.16 -13.11 -3.18
N PRO A 23 -13.90 -13.29 -1.87
CA PRO A 23 -14.33 -14.47 -1.14
C PRO A 23 -15.87 -14.49 -0.96
N ALA A 24 -16.44 -15.63 -0.69
CA ALA A 24 -17.89 -15.81 -0.55
C ALA A 24 -18.51 -14.89 0.52
N LYS A 25 -17.79 -14.59 1.58
CA LYS A 25 -18.22 -13.70 2.68
C LYS A 25 -17.06 -12.79 3.10
N PRO A 26 -16.83 -11.68 2.40
CA PRO A 26 -15.73 -10.79 2.72
C PRO A 26 -15.99 -10.06 4.05
N CYS A 27 -15.04 -10.12 4.98
CA CYS A 27 -15.09 -9.38 6.24
C CYS A 27 -14.54 -7.95 6.11
N ALA A 28 -13.66 -7.71 5.14
CA ALA A 28 -13.09 -6.41 4.79
C ALA A 28 -12.68 -6.45 3.31
N ALA A 29 -12.36 -5.29 2.73
CA ALA A 29 -11.84 -5.19 1.37
C ALA A 29 -10.62 -4.28 1.33
N VAL A 30 -9.64 -4.63 0.50
CA VAL A 30 -8.35 -3.94 0.41
C VAL A 30 -8.03 -3.55 -1.03
N LEU A 31 -7.68 -2.27 -1.23
CA LEU A 31 -6.97 -1.84 -2.43
C LEU A 31 -5.48 -2.13 -2.25
N LEU A 32 -4.89 -2.92 -3.15
CA LEU A 32 -3.48 -3.30 -3.15
C LEU A 32 -2.69 -2.51 -4.19
N ILE A 33 -1.68 -1.79 -3.74
CA ILE A 33 -0.81 -0.94 -4.57
C ILE A 33 0.62 -1.45 -4.48
N GLY A 34 1.15 -1.91 -5.61
CA GLY A 34 2.53 -2.39 -5.71
C GLY A 34 3.57 -1.26 -5.64
N GLY A 35 4.85 -1.62 -5.59
CA GLY A 35 5.98 -0.70 -5.56
C GLY A 35 6.42 -0.20 -6.94
N SER A 36 7.68 0.25 -7.03
CA SER A 36 8.30 0.82 -8.24
C SER A 36 8.46 -0.15 -9.41
N GLY A 37 8.19 -1.43 -9.24
CA GLY A 37 8.20 -2.42 -10.32
C GLY A 37 6.96 -2.41 -11.22
N GLY A 38 5.91 -1.65 -10.91
CA GLY A 38 4.70 -1.50 -11.72
C GLY A 38 3.84 -2.75 -11.85
N SER A 39 4.20 -3.82 -11.14
CA SER A 39 3.44 -5.07 -11.19
C SER A 39 2.18 -4.99 -10.33
N GLU A 40 1.15 -5.66 -10.81
CA GLU A 40 -0.07 -5.92 -10.07
C GLU A 40 0.22 -6.95 -8.95
N PRO A 41 0.02 -6.64 -7.65
CA PRO A 41 0.34 -7.57 -6.56
C PRO A 41 -0.74 -8.65 -6.36
N SER A 42 -1.12 -9.34 -7.44
CA SER A 42 -2.20 -10.35 -7.44
C SER A 42 -1.93 -11.54 -6.53
N TYR A 43 -0.64 -11.86 -6.28
CA TYR A 43 -0.26 -12.92 -5.33
C TYR A 43 -0.70 -12.60 -3.89
N VAL A 44 -0.63 -11.32 -3.47
CA VAL A 44 -1.17 -10.88 -2.18
C VAL A 44 -2.70 -10.87 -2.20
N GLY A 45 -3.30 -10.40 -3.30
CA GLY A 45 -4.76 -10.37 -3.46
C GLY A 45 -5.41 -11.75 -3.33
N SER A 46 -4.85 -12.74 -4.00
CA SER A 46 -5.28 -14.14 -3.91
C SER A 46 -5.12 -14.70 -2.48
N ALA A 47 -4.00 -14.41 -1.81
CA ALA A 47 -3.76 -14.85 -0.45
C ALA A 47 -4.74 -14.22 0.55
N LEU A 48 -5.01 -12.90 0.43
CA LEU A 48 -6.00 -12.21 1.26
C LEU A 48 -7.41 -12.77 1.04
N ALA A 49 -7.78 -13.08 -0.21
CA ALA A 49 -9.08 -13.69 -0.50
C ALA A 49 -9.23 -15.06 0.16
N SER A 50 -8.15 -15.87 0.21
CA SER A 50 -8.12 -17.13 0.95
C SER A 50 -8.29 -16.95 2.46
N GLU A 51 -7.95 -15.75 2.97
CA GLU A 51 -8.14 -15.34 4.36
C GLU A 51 -9.50 -14.63 4.61
N GLY A 52 -10.41 -14.61 3.64
CA GLY A 52 -11.73 -13.98 3.77
C GLY A 52 -11.73 -12.46 3.63
N VAL A 53 -10.67 -11.88 3.08
CA VAL A 53 -10.55 -10.44 2.79
C VAL A 53 -10.63 -10.24 1.28
N ALA A 54 -11.59 -9.47 0.80
CA ALA A 54 -11.63 -9.11 -0.61
C ALA A 54 -10.47 -8.18 -0.98
N ALA A 55 -9.95 -8.29 -2.20
CA ALA A 55 -8.81 -7.50 -2.61
C ALA A 55 -8.92 -7.05 -4.07
N LEU A 56 -8.66 -5.79 -4.34
CA LEU A 56 -8.42 -5.27 -5.69
C LEU A 56 -6.95 -4.93 -5.84
N SER A 57 -6.23 -5.79 -6.55
CA SER A 57 -4.83 -5.55 -6.92
C SER A 57 -4.78 -4.70 -8.18
N VAL A 58 -4.02 -3.59 -8.18
CA VAL A 58 -3.94 -2.71 -9.34
C VAL A 58 -2.51 -2.54 -9.85
N ALA A 59 -2.36 -2.49 -11.18
CA ALA A 59 -1.19 -1.93 -11.84
C ALA A 59 -1.51 -0.48 -12.23
N TYR A 60 -0.60 0.46 -11.98
CA TYR A 60 -0.85 1.89 -12.18
C TYR A 60 0.13 2.57 -13.13
N PHE A 61 1.06 1.82 -13.70
CA PHE A 61 1.91 2.19 -14.84
C PHE A 61 2.36 0.96 -15.63
N ALA A 62 3.10 1.15 -16.72
CA ALA A 62 3.61 0.10 -17.61
C ALA A 62 2.52 -0.86 -18.12
N ARG A 63 1.33 -0.32 -18.41
CA ARG A 63 0.20 -1.04 -19.01
C ARG A 63 -0.45 -0.17 -20.08
N PRO A 64 -1.15 -0.75 -21.07
CA PRO A 64 -1.84 0.01 -22.10
C PRO A 64 -2.76 1.09 -21.53
N GLY A 65 -2.59 2.34 -21.97
CA GLY A 65 -3.38 3.48 -21.49
C GLY A 65 -3.02 3.99 -20.08
N LEU A 66 -1.89 3.55 -19.53
CA LEU A 66 -1.25 4.09 -18.33
C LEU A 66 0.13 4.68 -18.68
N PRO A 67 0.73 5.50 -17.81
CA PRO A 67 2.11 5.94 -17.98
C PRO A 67 3.08 4.76 -18.11
N ASP A 68 4.16 4.95 -18.89
CA ASP A 68 5.17 3.89 -19.09
C ASP A 68 6.04 3.65 -17.85
N GLN A 69 6.12 4.64 -16.96
CA GLN A 69 6.97 4.64 -15.77
C GLN A 69 6.19 5.16 -14.56
N LEU A 70 6.77 5.01 -13.37
CA LEU A 70 6.29 5.64 -12.14
C LEU A 70 6.48 7.16 -12.23
N ARG A 71 5.67 7.84 -13.02
CA ARG A 71 5.75 9.27 -13.29
C ARG A 71 4.37 9.84 -13.58
N ALA A 72 4.06 10.97 -12.96
CA ALA A 72 2.82 11.71 -13.16
C ALA A 72 1.56 10.83 -13.04
N ILE A 73 1.57 9.94 -12.07
CA ILE A 73 0.42 9.07 -11.77
C ILE A 73 -0.63 9.90 -11.04
N SER A 74 -1.85 9.92 -11.59
CA SER A 74 -3.00 10.58 -10.95
C SER A 74 -3.48 9.76 -9.74
N LEU A 75 -3.65 10.38 -8.57
CA LEU A 75 -4.26 9.73 -7.39
C LEU A 75 -5.71 9.35 -7.64
N GLU A 76 -6.41 10.05 -8.54
CA GLU A 76 -7.78 9.75 -8.96
C GLU A 76 -7.91 8.34 -9.58
N TYR A 77 -6.80 7.79 -10.09
CA TYR A 77 -6.76 6.40 -10.53
C TYR A 77 -7.04 5.43 -9.37
N PHE A 78 -6.46 5.68 -8.21
CA PHE A 78 -6.70 4.87 -7.00
C PHE A 78 -8.06 5.16 -6.39
N PHE A 79 -8.59 6.39 -6.53
CA PHE A 79 -9.96 6.71 -6.10
C PHE A 79 -10.97 5.89 -6.92
N SER A 80 -10.76 5.79 -8.24
CA SER A 80 -11.60 4.92 -9.09
C SER A 80 -11.51 3.44 -8.70
N ALA A 81 -10.34 2.98 -8.22
CA ALA A 81 -10.22 1.62 -7.68
C ALA A 81 -11.01 1.42 -6.38
N LEU A 82 -11.04 2.43 -5.50
CA LEU A 82 -11.89 2.41 -4.29
C LEU A 82 -13.38 2.44 -4.65
N GLU A 83 -13.78 3.19 -5.68
CA GLU A 83 -15.17 3.20 -6.20
C GLU A 83 -15.60 1.82 -6.68
N ILE A 84 -14.73 1.10 -7.39
CA ILE A 84 -14.97 -0.28 -7.81
C ILE A 84 -15.19 -1.18 -6.59
N LEU A 85 -14.32 -1.10 -5.58
CA LEU A 85 -14.45 -1.90 -4.36
C LEU A 85 -15.75 -1.57 -3.62
N GLN A 86 -16.07 -0.30 -3.44
CA GLN A 86 -17.27 0.15 -2.76
C GLN A 86 -18.55 -0.30 -3.48
N GLY A 87 -18.54 -0.19 -4.82
CA GLY A 87 -19.67 -0.62 -5.66
C GLY A 87 -19.87 -2.13 -5.68
N ALA A 88 -18.79 -2.90 -5.72
CA ALA A 88 -18.83 -4.36 -5.70
C ALA A 88 -19.19 -4.92 -4.32
N LEU A 89 -18.85 -4.21 -3.24
CA LEU A 89 -18.94 -4.69 -1.84
C LEU A 89 -19.55 -3.60 -0.94
N PRO A 90 -20.83 -3.24 -1.16
CA PRO A 90 -21.47 -2.20 -0.38
C PRO A 90 -21.52 -2.57 1.11
N GLY A 91 -21.14 -1.61 1.96
CA GLY A 91 -21.12 -1.78 3.42
C GLY A 91 -19.90 -2.50 3.99
N VAL A 92 -19.02 -3.06 3.15
CA VAL A 92 -17.76 -3.68 3.59
C VAL A 92 -16.72 -2.59 3.89
N ALA A 93 -16.00 -2.73 5.00
CA ALA A 93 -14.94 -1.80 5.38
C ALA A 93 -13.78 -1.83 4.37
N LEU A 94 -13.36 -0.66 3.88
CA LEU A 94 -12.29 -0.53 2.91
C LEU A 94 -10.98 -0.14 3.58
N ALA A 95 -9.90 -0.80 3.22
CA ALA A 95 -8.53 -0.45 3.59
C ALA A 95 -7.66 -0.27 2.34
N VAL A 96 -6.51 0.35 2.50
CA VAL A 96 -5.48 0.41 1.45
C VAL A 96 -4.19 -0.21 1.97
N LEU A 97 -3.59 -1.09 1.17
CA LEU A 97 -2.27 -1.66 1.43
C LEU A 97 -1.32 -1.27 0.32
N GLY A 98 -0.22 -0.63 0.70
CA GLY A 98 0.82 -0.22 -0.24
C GLY A 98 2.19 -0.77 0.11
N MET A 99 2.98 -1.10 -0.92
CA MET A 99 4.33 -1.66 -0.79
C MET A 99 5.36 -0.68 -1.34
N SER A 100 6.39 -0.34 -0.57
CA SER A 100 7.47 0.56 -1.02
C SER A 100 6.88 1.87 -1.57
N ARG A 101 7.13 2.25 -2.82
CA ARG A 101 6.51 3.43 -3.47
C ARG A 101 4.98 3.40 -3.44
N GLY A 102 4.38 2.22 -3.43
CA GLY A 102 2.94 2.06 -3.24
C GLY A 102 2.46 2.43 -1.84
N SER A 103 3.34 2.44 -0.82
CA SER A 103 2.97 2.90 0.53
C SER A 103 2.69 4.41 0.56
N GLU A 104 3.45 5.20 -0.21
CA GLU A 104 3.16 6.63 -0.41
C GLU A 104 1.77 6.80 -1.04
N ALA A 105 1.53 6.09 -2.16
CA ALA A 105 0.24 6.12 -2.84
C ALA A 105 -0.92 5.68 -1.93
N ALA A 106 -0.70 4.67 -1.06
CA ALA A 106 -1.71 4.18 -0.13
C ALA A 106 -2.11 5.25 0.91
N MET A 107 -1.12 5.90 1.53
CA MET A 107 -1.36 6.99 2.48
C MET A 107 -2.03 8.18 1.80
N LEU A 108 -1.49 8.64 0.64
CA LEU A 108 -2.05 9.76 -0.12
C LEU A 108 -3.48 9.46 -0.61
N THR A 109 -3.76 8.22 -1.03
CA THR A 109 -5.11 7.79 -1.41
C THR A 109 -6.07 7.87 -0.22
N ALA A 110 -5.66 7.40 0.96
CA ALA A 110 -6.48 7.45 2.16
C ALA A 110 -6.76 8.89 2.61
N ILE A 111 -5.78 9.79 2.46
CA ILE A 111 -5.89 11.21 2.83
C ILE A 111 -6.83 11.98 1.89
N HIS A 112 -6.72 11.75 0.59
CA HIS A 112 -7.36 12.61 -0.42
C HIS A 112 -8.65 12.02 -1.02
N SER A 113 -8.94 10.74 -0.81
CA SER A 113 -10.17 10.13 -1.32
C SER A 113 -11.40 10.60 -0.55
N VAL A 114 -12.49 10.85 -1.28
CA VAL A 114 -13.83 11.07 -0.67
C VAL A 114 -14.45 9.78 -0.14
N ILE A 115 -13.98 8.62 -0.63
CA ILE A 115 -14.38 7.32 -0.12
C ILE A 115 -13.62 7.05 1.17
N ARG A 116 -14.37 6.77 2.22
CA ARG A 116 -13.78 6.54 3.54
C ARG A 116 -12.94 5.26 3.57
N VAL A 117 -11.64 5.42 3.72
CA VAL A 117 -10.70 4.35 4.04
C VAL A 117 -10.69 4.14 5.55
N ARG A 118 -10.84 2.91 6.00
CA ARG A 118 -10.93 2.55 7.42
C ARG A 118 -9.57 2.26 8.07
N GLY A 119 -8.52 2.08 7.27
CA GLY A 119 -7.16 1.88 7.76
C GLY A 119 -6.16 1.68 6.63
N VAL A 120 -4.90 1.86 6.93
CA VAL A 120 -3.79 1.74 5.98
C VAL A 120 -2.76 0.73 6.47
N VAL A 121 -2.31 -0.16 5.58
CA VAL A 121 -1.14 -1.01 5.80
C VAL A 121 -0.01 -0.49 4.90
N ALA A 122 1.07 -0.01 5.50
CA ALA A 122 2.22 0.54 4.79
C ALA A 122 3.44 -0.40 4.96
N MET A 123 3.79 -1.09 3.86
CA MET A 123 4.90 -2.03 3.84
C MET A 123 6.17 -1.33 3.38
N VAL A 124 7.23 -1.41 4.18
CA VAL A 124 8.50 -0.69 3.99
C VAL A 124 8.25 0.76 3.57
N PRO A 125 7.59 1.57 4.46
CA PRO A 125 7.02 2.85 4.08
C PRO A 125 8.07 3.92 3.79
N GLY A 126 7.69 4.91 2.95
CA GLY A 126 8.30 6.23 2.88
C GLY A 126 7.53 7.23 3.75
N ASN A 127 8.19 8.27 4.25
CA ASN A 127 7.58 9.37 5.01
C ASN A 127 7.45 10.65 4.19
N VAL A 128 7.94 10.65 2.96
CA VAL A 128 7.92 11.76 2.01
C VAL A 128 7.31 11.32 0.69
N VAL A 129 6.80 12.26 -0.04
CA VAL A 129 6.47 12.09 -1.46
C VAL A 129 7.78 12.10 -2.24
N ALA A 130 8.21 10.96 -2.75
CA ALA A 130 9.40 10.87 -3.57
C ALA A 130 9.08 11.11 -5.05
N GLY A 131 10.05 11.66 -5.80
CA GLY A 131 9.93 11.90 -7.22
C GLY A 131 9.76 10.65 -8.07
N SER A 132 9.60 10.82 -9.35
CA SER A 132 9.40 9.72 -10.31
C SER A 132 10.59 8.78 -10.41
N TRP A 133 10.35 7.55 -10.86
CA TRP A 133 11.37 6.52 -11.04
C TRP A 133 11.27 5.90 -12.44
N PRO A 134 12.38 5.68 -13.15
CA PRO A 134 13.79 5.98 -12.79
C PRO A 134 14.22 7.42 -13.08
N SER A 135 13.37 8.25 -13.68
CA SER A 135 13.71 9.61 -14.11
C SER A 135 13.05 10.66 -13.22
N GLY A 136 13.74 11.77 -12.92
CA GLY A 136 13.24 12.87 -12.11
C GLY A 136 11.92 13.51 -12.60
N GLY A 137 11.23 14.19 -11.71
CA GLY A 137 9.91 14.81 -11.91
C GLY A 137 8.90 14.32 -10.86
N PRO A 138 7.63 14.74 -10.94
CA PRO A 138 6.60 14.30 -9.99
C PRO A 138 6.23 12.84 -10.22
N ALA A 139 6.12 12.05 -9.15
CA ALA A 139 5.53 10.72 -9.21
C ALA A 139 4.01 10.79 -9.18
N TRP A 140 3.46 11.63 -8.31
CA TRP A 140 2.03 11.68 -8.02
C TRP A 140 1.42 13.02 -8.38
N LEU A 141 0.21 12.99 -8.96
CA LEU A 141 -0.63 14.16 -9.26
C LEU A 141 -1.92 14.08 -8.45
N LEU A 142 -2.43 15.24 -8.06
CA LEU A 142 -3.78 15.41 -7.50
C LEU A 142 -4.48 16.57 -8.23
N GLY A 143 -5.65 16.33 -8.79
CA GLY A 143 -6.35 17.32 -9.61
C GLY A 143 -5.53 17.75 -10.83
N GLY A 144 -4.72 16.85 -11.39
CA GLY A 144 -3.80 17.11 -12.50
C GLY A 144 -2.57 17.95 -12.14
N ARG A 145 -2.36 18.28 -10.86
CA ARG A 145 -1.22 19.08 -10.38
C ARG A 145 -0.22 18.18 -9.63
N PRO A 146 1.10 18.38 -9.83
CA PRO A 146 2.11 17.70 -9.05
C PRO A 146 1.94 17.94 -7.56
N LEU A 147 2.03 16.87 -6.74
CA LEU A 147 2.28 17.04 -5.32
C LEU A 147 3.73 17.49 -5.11
N PRO A 148 4.04 18.28 -4.07
CA PRO A 148 5.42 18.55 -3.67
C PRO A 148 6.17 17.24 -3.46
N TYR A 149 7.44 17.18 -3.90
CA TYR A 149 8.20 15.94 -3.84
C TYR A 149 9.69 16.19 -3.66
N VAL A 150 10.39 15.22 -3.08
CA VAL A 150 11.85 15.21 -3.00
C VAL A 150 12.45 14.37 -4.14
N VAL A 151 13.57 14.82 -4.71
CA VAL A 151 14.24 14.09 -5.80
C VAL A 151 14.94 12.83 -5.27
N HIS A 152 15.45 12.88 -4.04
CA HIS A 152 16.11 11.77 -3.36
C HIS A 152 15.43 11.52 -2.02
N SER A 153 14.93 10.30 -1.82
CA SER A 153 14.38 9.87 -0.55
C SER A 153 15.51 9.50 0.41
N GLY A 154 15.83 10.41 1.31
CA GLY A 154 16.81 10.18 2.37
C GLY A 154 16.46 11.02 3.60
N PRO A 155 16.94 10.63 4.81
CA PRO A 155 16.55 11.31 6.04
C PRO A 155 16.99 12.79 6.11
N ASP A 156 17.97 13.19 5.30
CA ASP A 156 18.64 14.52 5.40
C ASP A 156 18.17 15.55 4.36
N GLY A 157 17.30 15.19 3.42
CA GLY A 157 16.87 16.06 2.32
C GLY A 157 15.37 16.33 2.33
N GLN A 158 14.80 16.62 3.49
CA GLN A 158 13.35 16.77 3.63
C GLN A 158 12.90 18.19 3.29
N ASP A 159 12.27 18.33 2.13
CA ASP A 159 11.39 19.46 1.89
C ASP A 159 10.15 19.28 2.79
N PRO A 160 9.87 20.21 3.72
CA PRO A 160 8.69 20.11 4.59
C PRO A 160 7.38 19.96 3.83
N ASP A 161 7.28 20.54 2.64
CA ASP A 161 6.08 20.47 1.79
C ASP A 161 5.91 19.08 1.14
N ALA A 162 6.98 18.30 1.07
CA ALA A 162 6.94 16.93 0.54
C ALA A 162 6.70 15.86 1.63
N LEU A 163 6.64 16.23 2.90
CA LEU A 163 6.27 15.31 3.97
C LEU A 163 4.83 14.82 3.77
N ILE A 164 4.63 13.51 3.88
CA ILE A 164 3.27 12.95 3.85
C ILE A 164 2.55 13.36 5.13
N PRO A 165 1.40 14.09 5.04
CA PRO A 165 0.64 14.52 6.19
C PRO A 165 -0.16 13.34 6.79
N VAL A 166 0.58 12.37 7.34
CA VAL A 166 0.05 11.07 7.78
C VAL A 166 -1.00 11.18 8.87
N GLU A 167 -1.01 12.27 9.64
CA GLU A 167 -2.03 12.60 10.64
C GLU A 167 -3.43 12.82 10.05
N LEU A 168 -3.52 13.00 8.73
CA LEU A 168 -4.79 13.13 8.01
C LEU A 168 -5.35 11.78 7.53
N VAL A 169 -4.65 10.66 7.75
CA VAL A 169 -5.16 9.33 7.44
C VAL A 169 -6.39 9.04 8.33
N PRO A 170 -7.57 8.73 7.75
CA PRO A 170 -8.83 8.69 8.50
C PRO A 170 -9.07 7.37 9.25
N GLY A 171 -8.02 6.72 9.77
CA GLY A 171 -8.12 5.45 10.48
C GLY A 171 -6.78 4.94 10.99
N PRO A 172 -6.76 3.81 11.69
CA PRO A 172 -5.53 3.23 12.22
C PRO A 172 -4.55 2.81 11.11
N MET A 173 -3.27 2.76 11.46
CA MET A 173 -2.21 2.36 10.56
C MET A 173 -1.39 1.19 11.09
N LEU A 174 -1.05 0.27 10.19
CA LEU A 174 -0.03 -0.75 10.42
C LEU A 174 1.15 -0.47 9.49
N MET A 175 2.31 -0.22 10.06
CA MET A 175 3.56 -0.04 9.34
C MET A 175 4.46 -1.25 9.54
N VAL A 176 4.97 -1.82 8.45
CA VAL A 176 5.93 -2.93 8.50
C VAL A 176 7.26 -2.43 7.95
N ALA A 177 8.29 -2.39 8.78
CA ALA A 177 9.54 -1.72 8.49
C ALA A 177 10.74 -2.65 8.64
N ALA A 178 11.78 -2.41 7.85
CA ALA A 178 12.98 -3.21 7.78
C ALA A 178 14.22 -2.40 8.20
N GLY A 179 14.95 -2.88 9.21
CA GLY A 179 16.14 -2.20 9.74
C GLY A 179 17.37 -2.34 8.85
N ALA A 180 17.50 -3.44 8.11
CA ALA A 180 18.57 -3.68 7.14
C ALA A 180 18.13 -3.42 5.68
N ASP A 181 17.19 -2.50 5.49
CA ASP A 181 16.70 -2.07 4.19
C ASP A 181 17.74 -1.22 3.47
N HIS A 182 18.26 -1.72 2.34
CA HIS A 182 19.29 -1.05 1.52
C HIS A 182 18.69 -0.31 0.31
N VAL A 183 17.37 -0.38 0.10
CA VAL A 183 16.69 0.38 -0.96
C VAL A 183 16.40 1.80 -0.47
N TRP A 184 15.84 1.92 0.72
CA TRP A 184 15.67 3.16 1.46
C TRP A 184 15.52 2.87 2.97
N PRO A 185 15.73 3.86 3.86
CA PRO A 185 15.73 3.62 5.31
C PRO A 185 14.29 3.48 5.87
N SER A 186 13.57 2.41 5.49
CA SER A 186 12.14 2.24 5.81
C SER A 186 11.85 2.22 7.32
N ALA A 187 12.78 1.73 8.16
CA ALA A 187 12.62 1.78 9.61
C ALA A 187 12.67 3.22 10.15
N ASP A 188 13.64 4.04 9.69
CA ASP A 188 13.71 5.45 10.08
C ASP A 188 12.49 6.23 9.59
N MET A 189 12.03 5.96 8.38
CA MET A 189 10.85 6.58 7.80
C MET A 189 9.58 6.19 8.56
N ALA A 190 9.41 4.93 8.95
CA ALA A 190 8.28 4.48 9.78
C ALA A 190 8.29 5.17 11.15
N ARG A 191 9.46 5.29 11.77
CA ARG A 191 9.61 6.03 13.04
C ARG A 191 9.30 7.53 12.87
N ALA A 192 9.65 8.14 11.73
CA ALA A 192 9.30 9.53 11.43
C ALA A 192 7.79 9.71 11.26
N LEU A 193 7.10 8.80 10.56
CA LEU A 193 5.64 8.78 10.47
C LEU A 193 4.99 8.65 11.86
N SER A 194 5.48 7.73 12.67
CA SER A 194 5.00 7.52 14.05
C SER A 194 5.17 8.76 14.94
N ARG A 195 6.33 9.43 14.87
CA ARG A 195 6.52 10.70 15.59
C ARG A 195 5.52 11.75 15.16
N ARG A 196 5.32 11.93 13.86
CA ARG A 196 4.36 12.90 13.33
C ARG A 196 2.93 12.59 13.78
N LEU A 197 2.50 11.34 13.74
CA LEU A 197 1.21 10.91 14.27
C LEU A 197 1.07 11.28 15.74
N HIS A 198 2.10 10.99 16.55
CA HIS A 198 2.11 11.28 17.98
C HIS A 198 2.05 12.81 18.26
N GLU A 199 2.85 13.59 17.54
CA GLU A 199 2.91 15.07 17.65
C GLU A 199 1.57 15.73 17.31
N HIS A 200 0.77 15.11 16.42
CA HIS A 200 -0.56 15.61 16.02
C HIS A 200 -1.72 14.94 16.77
N GLY A 201 -1.43 14.19 17.83
CA GLY A 201 -2.46 13.60 18.69
C GLY A 201 -3.27 12.51 18.02
N ASP A 202 -2.60 11.54 17.39
CA ASP A 202 -3.24 10.39 16.74
C ASP A 202 -4.29 9.73 17.63
N SER A 203 -5.55 9.81 17.23
CA SER A 203 -6.70 9.24 17.92
C SER A 203 -7.11 7.87 17.36
N HIS A 204 -6.54 7.46 16.24
CA HIS A 204 -6.89 6.21 15.56
C HIS A 204 -6.02 5.03 15.96
N GLY A 205 -4.82 5.33 16.46
CA GLY A 205 -3.80 4.35 16.82
C GLY A 205 -3.00 3.85 15.60
N HIS A 206 -1.73 3.61 15.84
CA HIS A 206 -0.85 3.03 14.84
C HIS A 206 0.08 1.99 15.48
N THR A 207 0.58 1.09 14.66
CA THR A 207 1.53 0.04 15.07
C THR A 207 2.68 -0.03 14.08
N ILE A 208 3.91 -0.09 14.58
CA ILE A 208 5.10 -0.43 13.78
C ILE A 208 5.51 -1.87 14.11
N LEU A 209 5.61 -2.69 13.08
CA LEU A 209 6.32 -3.97 13.13
C LEU A 209 7.69 -3.72 12.53
N GLU A 210 8.70 -3.55 13.36
CA GLU A 210 10.06 -3.30 12.93
C GLU A 210 10.89 -4.57 13.04
N TYR A 211 11.56 -4.95 11.94
CA TYR A 211 12.40 -6.13 11.83
C TYR A 211 13.85 -5.70 11.58
N PRO A 212 14.70 -5.60 12.62
CA PRO A 212 16.02 -4.99 12.53
C PRO A 212 16.94 -5.64 11.49
N GLU A 213 16.87 -6.97 11.34
CA GLU A 213 17.74 -7.74 10.44
C GLU A 213 17.15 -7.94 9.04
N ALA A 214 15.87 -7.57 8.84
CA ALA A 214 15.20 -7.74 7.56
C ALA A 214 15.52 -6.61 6.59
N GLY A 215 15.56 -6.95 5.30
CA GLY A 215 15.73 -6.02 4.19
C GLY A 215 14.41 -5.67 3.49
N HIS A 216 14.53 -4.99 2.35
CA HIS A 216 13.38 -4.46 1.59
C HIS A 216 12.37 -5.54 1.17
N SER A 217 12.80 -6.81 1.04
CA SER A 217 11.91 -7.89 0.59
C SER A 217 10.79 -8.21 1.59
N VAL A 218 10.87 -7.72 2.84
CA VAL A 218 9.73 -7.82 3.79
C VAL A 218 8.48 -7.11 3.25
N GLY A 219 8.66 -6.10 2.41
CA GLY A 219 7.58 -5.37 1.73
C GLY A 219 6.68 -6.24 0.86
N TYR A 220 7.14 -7.40 0.43
CA TYR A 220 6.33 -8.34 -0.38
C TYR A 220 5.35 -9.18 0.44
N LEU A 221 5.40 -9.08 1.74
CA LEU A 221 4.44 -9.50 2.76
C LEU A 221 4.22 -11.02 2.89
N LEU A 222 4.10 -11.81 1.82
CA LEU A 222 3.82 -13.25 1.95
C LEU A 222 5.02 -14.02 2.52
N PRO A 223 4.78 -14.98 3.42
CA PRO A 223 5.85 -15.83 3.98
C PRO A 223 6.67 -16.54 2.90
N GLN A 224 5.99 -17.02 1.86
CA GLN A 224 6.61 -17.63 0.69
C GLN A 224 6.26 -16.82 -0.56
N LEU A 225 7.29 -16.37 -1.26
CA LEU A 225 7.13 -15.58 -2.48
C LEU A 225 7.10 -16.50 -3.71
N PRO A 226 6.27 -16.16 -4.72
CA PRO A 226 6.35 -16.81 -6.02
C PRO A 226 7.77 -16.74 -6.60
N PRO A 227 8.25 -17.80 -7.27
CA PRO A 227 9.54 -17.77 -7.95
C PRO A 227 9.64 -16.60 -8.95
N GLY A 228 10.79 -15.91 -8.95
CA GLY A 228 11.07 -14.82 -9.87
C GLY A 228 10.31 -13.52 -9.59
N LEU A 229 9.65 -13.41 -8.44
CA LEU A 229 8.92 -12.19 -8.07
C LEU A 229 9.85 -11.04 -7.70
N LEU A 230 10.95 -11.34 -7.01
CA LEU A 230 11.88 -10.30 -6.55
C LEU A 230 12.73 -9.78 -7.70
N PRO A 231 12.92 -8.44 -7.81
CA PRO A 231 13.96 -7.88 -8.65
C PRO A 231 15.35 -8.42 -8.29
N GLN A 232 16.26 -8.46 -9.24
CA GLN A 232 17.62 -9.03 -9.04
C GLN A 232 18.42 -8.28 -7.94
N GLU A 233 18.11 -7.00 -7.72
CA GLU A 233 18.76 -6.14 -6.75
C GLU A 233 18.30 -6.42 -5.31
N ILE A 234 17.16 -7.13 -5.15
CA ILE A 234 16.59 -7.43 -3.83
C ILE A 234 16.92 -8.87 -3.44
N THR A 235 17.73 -9.01 -2.41
CA THR A 235 18.07 -10.31 -1.82
C THR A 235 17.00 -10.74 -0.81
N ASP A 236 16.57 -11.99 -0.87
CA ASP A 236 15.64 -12.59 0.09
C ASP A 236 16.38 -13.43 1.15
N LYS A 237 16.76 -12.77 2.24
CA LYS A 237 17.50 -13.40 3.33
C LYS A 237 16.57 -14.22 4.25
N ALA A 238 17.17 -15.05 5.12
CA ALA A 238 16.41 -15.79 6.13
C ALA A 238 15.64 -14.86 7.08
N ALA A 239 16.24 -13.71 7.44
CA ALA A 239 15.58 -12.69 8.26
C ALA A 239 14.35 -12.11 7.59
N ASP A 240 14.38 -11.90 6.27
CA ASP A 240 13.24 -11.38 5.51
C ASP A 240 12.06 -12.38 5.51
N LYS A 241 12.37 -13.66 5.32
CA LYS A 241 11.37 -14.74 5.35
C LYS A 241 10.73 -14.85 6.74
N ALA A 242 11.54 -14.80 7.79
CA ALA A 242 11.05 -14.81 9.17
C ALA A 242 10.17 -13.58 9.47
N ALA A 243 10.60 -12.39 9.03
CA ALA A 243 9.84 -11.15 9.17
C ALA A 243 8.48 -11.23 8.46
N ARG A 244 8.43 -11.73 7.22
CA ARG A 244 7.16 -11.91 6.50
C ARG A 244 6.27 -12.95 7.15
N ALA A 245 6.84 -14.02 7.71
CA ALA A 245 6.07 -15.06 8.42
C ALA A 245 5.39 -14.51 9.69
N ASP A 246 5.99 -13.54 10.36
CA ASP A 246 5.39 -12.83 11.49
C ASP A 246 4.45 -11.69 11.04
N ALA A 247 4.85 -10.90 10.02
CA ALA A 247 4.07 -9.75 9.56
C ALA A 247 2.74 -10.15 8.89
N TRP A 248 2.72 -11.22 8.12
CA TRP A 248 1.54 -11.67 7.36
C TRP A 248 0.30 -11.86 8.24
N PRO A 249 0.31 -12.73 9.27
CA PRO A 249 -0.88 -12.94 10.09
C PRO A 249 -1.30 -11.67 10.83
N ARG A 250 -0.37 -10.80 11.22
CA ARG A 250 -0.67 -9.52 11.89
C ARG A 250 -1.34 -8.54 10.94
N ALA A 251 -0.89 -8.47 9.68
CA ALA A 251 -1.53 -7.64 8.66
C ALA A 251 -2.94 -8.14 8.33
N VAL A 252 -3.15 -9.44 8.20
CA VAL A 252 -4.46 -10.04 8.00
C VAL A 252 -5.38 -9.74 9.18
N GLU A 253 -4.90 -9.92 10.42
CA GLU A 253 -5.68 -9.62 11.63
C GLU A 253 -6.03 -8.14 11.72
N PHE A 254 -5.08 -7.23 11.45
CA PHE A 254 -5.33 -5.80 11.40
C PHE A 254 -6.47 -5.47 10.44
N ILE A 255 -6.41 -5.97 9.21
CA ILE A 255 -7.43 -5.71 8.18
C ILE A 255 -8.80 -6.28 8.60
N ARG A 256 -8.85 -7.48 9.16
CA ARG A 256 -10.10 -8.10 9.65
C ARG A 256 -10.76 -7.29 10.76
N LYS A 257 -9.97 -6.73 11.67
CA LYS A 257 -10.47 -5.86 12.77
C LYS A 257 -11.16 -4.60 12.24
N LEU A 258 -10.72 -4.05 11.10
CA LEU A 258 -11.38 -2.89 10.49
C LEU A 258 -12.82 -3.21 10.06
N GLY A 259 -13.10 -4.45 9.67
CA GLY A 259 -14.45 -4.91 9.31
C GLY A 259 -15.35 -5.10 10.52
N SER A 260 -14.80 -5.48 11.67
CA SER A 260 -15.59 -5.75 12.89
C SER A 260 -16.01 -4.48 13.65
N THR A 261 -15.31 -3.36 13.47
CA THR A 261 -15.63 -2.08 14.14
C THR A 261 -16.78 -1.29 13.49
N GLY A 262 -17.39 -1.79 12.41
CA GLY A 262 -18.44 -1.13 11.64
C GLY A 262 -19.88 -1.58 11.95
N VAL A 263 -20.12 -2.48 12.92
CA VAL A 263 -21.45 -3.07 13.20
C VAL A 263 -22.14 -2.41 14.42
N SER A 264 -21.66 -1.26 14.87
CA SER A 264 -22.29 -0.52 15.99
C SER A 264 -22.75 0.84 15.48
N GLY A 265 -23.99 0.92 14.98
CA GLY A 265 -24.64 2.16 14.61
C GLY A 265 -26.01 1.91 14.02
#